data_101840145a2b17a5d1ef3e4a119865e1
#
_entry.id   101840145a2b17a5d1ef3e4a119865e1
#
_cell.length_a   1.000
_cell.length_b   1.000
_cell.length_c   1.000
_cell.angle_alpha   90.00
_cell.angle_beta   90.00
_cell.angle_gamma   90.00
#
_symmetry.space_group_name_H-M   'P 1'
#
loop_
_entity.id
_entity.type
_entity.pdbx_description
1 polymer ?
#
loop_
_entity_poly.entity_id
_entity_poly.type
_entity_poly.pdbx_seq_one_letter_code
_entity_poly.pdbx_strand_id
1 'polypeptide(L)'
;MKKKQRITLGVSVLILLVLGFWVHSRWHVWFGNPEEPAYLPLNAPGRVLLTFGDKEELSRNISWQYDSVVASSSFVELIDTLAKDTLRIEAKGEVFQSRSGKAAYYTARLRSLKPATFYSYRVSNNGKYSPWYNFHTYNQTTRNDYSFIYVGDVQDTINGKANQYLKEALQAHPKTEFFVFGGDLTERPMD
;
A
#
# COMPACT_ATOMS: atom_id res chain seq x y z
N MET A 1 3.94 -46.98 47.06
CA MET A 1 4.93 -46.29 46.18
C MET A 1 6.26 -46.18 46.89
N LYS A 2 7.36 -46.68 46.30
CA LYS A 2 8.73 -46.55 46.83
C LYS A 2 9.16 -45.08 46.88
N LYS A 3 9.99 -44.67 47.83
CA LYS A 3 10.44 -43.27 48.00
C LYS A 3 10.93 -42.62 46.71
N LYS A 4 11.66 -43.34 45.85
CA LYS A 4 12.10 -42.89 44.52
C LYS A 4 10.92 -42.51 43.61
N GLN A 5 9.85 -43.29 43.54
CA GLN A 5 8.67 -43.02 42.71
C GLN A 5 7.95 -41.75 43.14
N ARG A 6 7.86 -41.45 44.43
CA ARG A 6 7.26 -40.21 44.96
C ARG A 6 8.10 -38.98 44.56
N ILE A 7 9.45 -39.10 44.62
CA ILE A 7 10.34 -38.02 44.22
C ILE A 7 10.22 -37.77 42.70
N THR A 8 10.26 -38.83 41.89
CA THR A 8 10.10 -38.69 40.43
C THR A 8 8.76 -38.06 40.06
N LEU A 9 7.68 -38.49 40.71
CA LEU A 9 6.34 -37.90 40.47
C LEU A 9 6.33 -36.42 40.87
N GLY A 10 6.88 -36.04 41.99
CA GLY A 10 6.99 -34.65 42.44
C GLY A 10 7.76 -33.76 41.45
N VAL A 11 8.92 -34.26 40.97
CA VAL A 11 9.73 -33.56 39.96
C VAL A 11 8.97 -33.43 38.64
N SER A 12 8.28 -34.48 38.17
CA SER A 12 7.49 -34.42 36.95
C SER A 12 6.36 -33.41 37.03
N VAL A 13 5.65 -33.36 38.17
CA VAL A 13 4.60 -32.38 38.43
C VAL A 13 5.16 -30.96 38.43
N LEU A 14 6.31 -30.73 39.08
CA LEU A 14 6.97 -29.43 39.10
C LEU A 14 7.36 -28.98 37.67
N ILE A 15 7.92 -29.87 36.85
CA ILE A 15 8.26 -29.58 35.45
C ILE A 15 7.01 -29.19 34.66
N LEU A 16 5.93 -29.93 34.83
CA LEU A 16 4.65 -29.62 34.13
C LEU A 16 4.09 -28.25 34.56
N LEU A 17 4.18 -27.91 35.84
CA LEU A 17 3.74 -26.61 36.33
C LEU A 17 4.61 -25.48 35.78
N VAL A 18 5.92 -25.65 35.72
CA VAL A 18 6.85 -24.66 35.13
C VAL A 18 6.57 -24.50 33.64
N LEU A 19 6.38 -25.60 32.88
CA LEU A 19 6.02 -25.56 31.46
C LEU A 19 4.66 -24.91 31.26
N GLY A 20 3.67 -25.26 32.07
CA GLY A 20 2.34 -24.63 31.99
C GLY A 20 2.38 -23.13 32.25
N PHE A 21 3.13 -22.70 33.25
CA PHE A 21 3.36 -21.28 33.54
C PHE A 21 4.09 -20.58 32.37
N TRP A 22 5.11 -21.21 31.79
CA TRP A 22 5.85 -20.67 30.66
C TRP A 22 4.95 -20.54 29.41
N VAL A 23 4.17 -21.57 29.07
CA VAL A 23 3.19 -21.53 27.98
C VAL A 23 2.16 -20.43 28.25
N HIS A 24 1.62 -20.35 29.46
CA HIS A 24 0.65 -19.32 29.82
C HIS A 24 1.23 -17.90 29.68
N SER A 25 2.48 -17.69 30.13
CA SER A 25 3.15 -16.39 30.03
C SER A 25 3.43 -15.97 28.57
N ARG A 26 3.55 -16.95 27.66
CA ARG A 26 3.76 -16.72 26.24
C ARG A 26 2.47 -16.81 25.42
N TRP A 27 1.36 -17.14 26.02
CA TRP A 27 0.07 -17.37 25.33
C TRP A 27 -0.31 -16.19 24.45
N HIS A 28 -0.19 -14.99 24.97
CA HIS A 28 -0.49 -13.76 24.25
C HIS A 28 0.41 -13.55 23.02
N VAL A 29 1.68 -13.96 23.11
CA VAL A 29 2.62 -13.83 21.98
C VAL A 29 2.32 -14.83 20.86
N TRP A 30 1.86 -16.02 21.22
CA TRP A 30 1.62 -17.09 20.24
C TRP A 30 0.20 -17.11 19.67
N PHE A 31 -0.76 -16.71 20.47
CA PHE A 31 -2.19 -16.83 20.13
C PHE A 31 -2.97 -15.52 20.27
N GLY A 32 -2.36 -14.46 20.80
CA GLY A 32 -2.96 -13.15 20.87
C GLY A 32 -2.82 -12.42 19.53
N ASN A 33 -3.93 -11.90 19.01
CA ASN A 33 -3.87 -10.90 17.95
C ASN A 33 -3.56 -9.55 18.60
N PRO A 34 -2.52 -8.83 18.16
CA PRO A 34 -2.29 -7.46 18.63
C PRO A 34 -3.55 -6.61 18.33
N GLU A 35 -3.80 -5.62 19.19
CA GLU A 35 -4.86 -4.65 18.95
C GLU A 35 -4.60 -3.95 17.61
N GLU A 36 -5.62 -3.90 16.76
CA GLU A 36 -5.52 -3.20 15.49
C GLU A 36 -5.56 -1.70 15.75
N PRO A 37 -4.60 -0.92 15.23
CA PRO A 37 -4.66 0.52 15.35
C PRO A 37 -5.92 1.03 14.65
N ALA A 38 -6.59 1.99 15.26
CA ALA A 38 -7.76 2.60 14.67
C ALA A 38 -7.41 3.19 13.30
N TYR A 39 -8.14 2.79 12.28
CA TYR A 39 -7.99 3.36 10.95
C TYR A 39 -8.59 4.76 10.90
N LEU A 40 -7.78 5.74 10.53
CA LEU A 40 -8.21 7.12 10.39
C LEU A 40 -8.26 7.48 8.90
N PRO A 41 -9.46 7.80 8.35
CA PRO A 41 -9.56 8.26 6.98
C PRO A 41 -8.82 9.59 6.81
N LEU A 42 -8.32 9.82 5.61
CA LEU A 42 -7.56 11.02 5.29
C LEU A 42 -8.47 12.24 5.11
N ASN A 43 -8.09 13.38 5.68
CA ASN A 43 -8.81 14.66 5.55
C ASN A 43 -8.54 15.40 4.23
N ALA A 44 -7.59 14.91 3.45
CA ALA A 44 -7.25 15.39 2.11
C ALA A 44 -6.91 14.18 1.23
N PRO A 45 -7.06 14.30 -0.11
CA PRO A 45 -6.68 13.21 -1.01
C PRO A 45 -5.23 12.77 -0.78
N GLY A 46 -5.03 11.49 -0.55
CA GLY A 46 -3.70 10.93 -0.27
C GLY A 46 -3.61 9.45 -0.62
N ARG A 47 -2.47 8.85 -0.32
CA ARG A 47 -2.15 7.47 -0.74
C ARG A 47 -2.33 7.28 -2.24
N VAL A 48 -1.90 8.30 -3.00
CA VAL A 48 -2.06 8.33 -4.45
C VAL A 48 -1.11 7.33 -5.07
N LEU A 49 -1.67 6.43 -5.86
CA LEU A 49 -0.95 5.38 -6.57
C LEU A 49 -1.21 5.51 -8.07
N LEU A 50 -0.14 5.53 -8.85
CA LEU A 50 -0.16 5.45 -10.30
C LEU A 50 0.23 4.03 -10.71
N THR A 51 -0.60 3.39 -11.54
CA THR A 51 -0.34 2.05 -12.09
C THR A 51 -0.50 2.04 -13.61
N PHE A 52 0.00 0.99 -14.25
CA PHE A 52 -0.31 0.74 -15.65
C PHE A 52 -1.80 0.53 -15.85
N GLY A 53 -2.30 0.94 -17.00
CA GLY A 53 -3.70 0.75 -17.37
C GLY A 53 -4.02 -0.68 -17.79
N ASP A 54 -5.30 -0.94 -17.96
CA ASP A 54 -5.84 -2.30 -18.13
C ASP A 54 -5.84 -2.82 -19.58
N LYS A 55 -5.78 -1.96 -20.60
CA LYS A 55 -6.00 -2.40 -21.99
C LYS A 55 -5.11 -1.75 -23.04
N GLU A 56 -4.42 -0.70 -22.72
CA GLU A 56 -3.64 0.08 -23.67
C GLU A 56 -2.29 0.46 -23.06
N GLU A 57 -1.22 0.36 -23.82
CA GLU A 57 0.13 0.73 -23.36
C GLU A 57 0.22 2.21 -22.96
N LEU A 58 -0.58 3.07 -23.61
CA LEU A 58 -0.69 4.49 -23.33
C LEU A 58 -1.88 4.79 -22.40
N SER A 59 -2.10 3.92 -21.41
CA SER A 59 -3.10 4.12 -20.36
C SER A 59 -2.47 4.02 -18.98
N ARG A 60 -3.05 4.71 -18.01
CA ARG A 60 -2.67 4.66 -16.59
C ARG A 60 -3.91 4.66 -15.73
N ASN A 61 -3.82 4.02 -14.57
CA ASN A 61 -4.83 4.14 -13.53
C ASN A 61 -4.26 4.95 -12.37
N ILE A 62 -5.05 5.84 -11.80
CA ILE A 62 -4.72 6.58 -10.60
C ILE A 62 -5.74 6.20 -9.56
N SER A 63 -5.27 5.68 -8.43
CA SER A 63 -6.10 5.34 -7.27
C SER A 63 -5.65 6.16 -6.07
N TRP A 64 -6.60 6.53 -5.21
CA TRP A 64 -6.30 7.26 -3.98
C TRP A 64 -7.38 7.07 -2.94
N GLN A 65 -7.16 7.60 -1.77
CA GLN A 65 -8.06 7.55 -0.64
C GLN A 65 -8.40 8.95 -0.12
N TYR A 66 -9.64 9.11 0.33
CA TYR A 66 -10.12 10.34 0.97
C TYR A 66 -11.39 10.06 1.76
N ASP A 67 -11.44 10.51 3.05
CA ASP A 67 -12.62 10.48 3.90
C ASP A 67 -13.22 9.06 4.12
N SER A 68 -14.35 9.01 4.82
CA SER A 68 -15.13 7.80 5.10
C SER A 68 -16.42 7.69 4.28
N VAL A 69 -16.71 8.71 3.48
CA VAL A 69 -17.87 8.80 2.60
C VAL A 69 -17.44 9.23 1.21
N VAL A 70 -18.19 8.83 0.20
CA VAL A 70 -17.91 9.26 -1.18
C VAL A 70 -18.15 10.75 -1.31
N ALA A 71 -17.13 11.46 -1.82
CA ALA A 71 -17.22 12.88 -2.12
C ALA A 71 -18.15 13.14 -3.31
N SER A 72 -18.84 14.27 -3.30
CA SER A 72 -19.74 14.68 -4.37
C SER A 72 -19.02 15.06 -5.67
N SER A 73 -17.76 15.44 -5.58
CA SER A 73 -16.90 15.77 -6.74
C SER A 73 -15.53 15.19 -6.54
N SER A 74 -15.08 14.36 -7.48
CA SER A 74 -13.79 13.69 -7.43
C SER A 74 -13.22 13.53 -8.83
N PHE A 75 -11.99 14.00 -9.04
CA PHE A 75 -11.36 13.98 -10.36
C PHE A 75 -9.83 14.01 -10.27
N VAL A 76 -9.20 13.66 -11.38
CA VAL A 76 -7.79 13.90 -11.66
C VAL A 76 -7.67 15.13 -12.54
N GLU A 77 -6.81 16.06 -12.19
CA GLU A 77 -6.28 17.06 -13.12
C GLU A 77 -4.98 16.53 -13.72
N LEU A 78 -4.94 16.47 -15.04
CA LEU A 78 -3.81 16.00 -15.83
C LEU A 78 -3.36 17.10 -16.77
N ILE A 79 -2.08 17.42 -16.75
CA ILE A 79 -1.45 18.44 -17.59
C ILE A 79 -0.42 17.76 -18.50
N ASP A 80 -0.58 17.91 -19.80
CA ASP A 80 0.50 17.71 -20.76
C ASP A 80 1.49 18.89 -20.60
N THR A 81 2.68 18.62 -20.10
CA THR A 81 3.64 19.68 -19.73
C THR A 81 4.16 20.47 -20.92
N LEU A 82 4.13 19.92 -22.13
CA LEU A 82 4.54 20.59 -23.37
C LEU A 82 3.40 21.42 -23.96
N ALA A 83 2.23 20.81 -24.11
CA ALA A 83 1.06 21.47 -24.68
C ALA A 83 0.39 22.45 -23.70
N LYS A 84 0.68 22.31 -22.39
CA LYS A 84 0.02 23.05 -21.29
C LYS A 84 -1.49 22.88 -21.24
N ASP A 85 -2.00 21.86 -21.91
CA ASP A 85 -3.42 21.50 -21.87
C ASP A 85 -3.75 20.81 -20.56
N THR A 86 -4.81 21.25 -19.91
CA THR A 86 -5.31 20.64 -18.68
C THR A 86 -6.56 19.84 -18.97
N LEU A 87 -6.52 18.55 -18.65
CA LEU A 87 -7.65 17.66 -18.71
C LEU A 87 -8.16 17.36 -17.30
N ARG A 88 -9.47 17.26 -17.16
CA ARG A 88 -10.12 16.80 -15.94
C ARG A 88 -10.79 15.47 -16.22
N ILE A 89 -10.39 14.44 -15.47
CA ILE A 89 -10.89 13.08 -15.60
C ILE A 89 -11.66 12.74 -14.33
N GLU A 90 -12.97 12.52 -14.44
CA GLU A 90 -13.82 12.16 -13.33
C GLU A 90 -13.43 10.81 -12.76
N ALA A 91 -13.52 10.70 -11.42
CA ALA A 91 -13.22 9.50 -10.67
C ALA A 91 -14.47 8.87 -10.09
N LYS A 92 -14.47 7.54 -10.03
CA LYS A 92 -15.47 6.78 -9.26
C LYS A 92 -14.93 6.51 -7.88
N GLY A 93 -15.76 6.76 -6.87
CA GLY A 93 -15.48 6.49 -5.48
C GLY A 93 -16.34 5.36 -4.94
N GLU A 94 -15.75 4.50 -4.11
CA GLU A 94 -16.43 3.44 -3.39
C GLU A 94 -15.99 3.44 -1.94
N VAL A 95 -16.92 3.16 -1.03
CA VAL A 95 -16.61 3.03 0.37
C VAL A 95 -16.24 1.58 0.66
N PHE A 96 -15.10 1.40 1.29
CA PHE A 96 -14.67 0.12 1.82
C PHE A 96 -14.71 0.16 3.36
N GLN A 97 -15.31 -0.88 3.94
CA GLN A 97 -15.34 -1.11 5.40
C GLN A 97 -14.34 -2.21 5.72
N SER A 98 -13.23 -1.85 6.33
CA SER A 98 -12.27 -2.80 6.91
C SER A 98 -12.64 -3.14 8.34
N ARG A 99 -11.85 -4.04 8.96
CA ARG A 99 -11.96 -4.35 10.39
C ARG A 99 -11.57 -3.14 11.26
N SER A 100 -10.62 -2.35 10.79
CA SER A 100 -10.07 -1.20 11.52
C SER A 100 -10.83 0.09 11.30
N GLY A 101 -11.71 0.17 10.26
CA GLY A 101 -12.47 1.39 9.98
C GLY A 101 -13.03 1.46 8.56
N LYS A 102 -13.51 2.63 8.21
CA LYS A 102 -14.21 2.91 6.96
C LYS A 102 -13.50 4.00 6.18
N ALA A 103 -13.32 3.80 4.88
CA ALA A 103 -12.72 4.79 3.99
C ALA A 103 -13.30 4.74 2.58
N ALA A 104 -13.26 5.86 1.89
CA ALA A 104 -13.61 5.96 0.48
C ALA A 104 -12.35 5.90 -0.38
N TYR A 105 -12.39 5.03 -1.39
CA TYR A 105 -11.34 4.84 -2.39
C TYR A 105 -11.84 5.30 -3.74
N TYR A 106 -10.96 5.90 -4.50
CA TYR A 106 -11.26 6.49 -5.80
C TYR A 106 -10.36 5.91 -6.86
N THR A 107 -10.90 5.79 -8.07
CA THR A 107 -10.12 5.37 -9.23
C THR A 107 -10.50 6.24 -10.43
N ALA A 108 -9.49 6.76 -11.11
CA ALA A 108 -9.59 7.39 -12.41
C ALA A 108 -8.75 6.65 -13.44
N ARG A 109 -9.27 6.50 -14.66
CA ARG A 109 -8.61 5.81 -15.76
C ARG A 109 -8.21 6.81 -16.83
N LEU A 110 -6.90 7.00 -16.97
CA LEU A 110 -6.31 7.82 -18.02
C LEU A 110 -6.14 6.96 -19.27
N ARG A 111 -6.75 7.35 -20.37
CA ARG A 111 -6.71 6.63 -21.63
C ARG A 111 -6.19 7.52 -22.74
N SER A 112 -5.70 6.89 -23.81
CA SER A 112 -5.23 7.58 -25.01
C SER A 112 -4.21 8.67 -24.71
N LEU A 113 -3.27 8.38 -23.80
CA LEU A 113 -2.16 9.26 -23.53
C LEU A 113 -1.25 9.35 -24.75
N LYS A 114 -0.65 10.52 -24.98
CA LYS A 114 0.32 10.69 -26.06
C LYS A 114 1.61 9.94 -25.75
N PRO A 115 2.27 9.30 -26.71
CA PRO A 115 3.60 8.72 -26.50
C PRO A 115 4.65 9.79 -26.26
N ALA A 116 5.78 9.43 -25.64
CA ALA A 116 6.94 10.28 -25.37
C ALA A 116 6.59 11.62 -24.70
N THR A 117 5.58 11.62 -23.82
CA THR A 117 5.02 12.84 -23.22
C THR A 117 5.18 12.85 -21.72
N PHE A 118 5.60 13.99 -21.17
CA PHE A 118 5.62 14.25 -19.75
C PHE A 118 4.30 14.80 -19.26
N TYR A 119 3.77 14.21 -18.21
CA TYR A 119 2.53 14.59 -17.59
C TYR A 119 2.74 14.97 -16.13
N SER A 120 2.07 16.04 -15.71
CA SER A 120 1.85 16.35 -14.29
C SER A 120 0.40 16.07 -13.93
N TYR A 121 0.16 15.51 -12.77
CA TYR A 121 -1.21 15.25 -12.30
C TYR A 121 -1.36 15.49 -10.81
N ARG A 122 -2.57 15.77 -10.40
CA ARG A 122 -3.02 15.77 -9.02
C ARG A 122 -4.44 15.24 -8.92
N VAL A 123 -4.85 14.81 -7.75
CA VAL A 123 -6.20 14.33 -7.49
C VAL A 123 -6.96 15.32 -6.61
N SER A 124 -8.28 15.37 -6.77
CA SER A 124 -9.15 16.28 -6.04
C SER A 124 -10.40 15.58 -5.51
N ASN A 125 -10.81 15.95 -4.31
CA ASN A 125 -12.09 15.60 -3.72
C ASN A 125 -12.70 16.83 -3.03
N ASN A 126 -13.90 17.23 -3.41
CA ASN A 126 -14.62 18.36 -2.83
C ASN A 126 -13.77 19.64 -2.68
N GLY A 127 -12.95 19.94 -3.69
CA GLY A 127 -12.10 21.14 -3.71
C GLY A 127 -10.80 21.03 -2.91
N LYS A 128 -10.53 19.90 -2.26
CA LYS A 128 -9.22 19.61 -1.65
C LYS A 128 -8.35 18.86 -2.66
N TYR A 129 -7.06 19.18 -2.69
CA TYR A 129 -6.11 18.66 -3.68
C TYR A 129 -4.96 17.93 -3.02
N SER A 130 -4.44 16.91 -3.72
CA SER A 130 -3.13 16.33 -3.43
C SER A 130 -2.00 17.25 -3.88
N PRO A 131 -0.75 16.98 -3.50
CA PRO A 131 0.42 17.49 -4.22
C PRO A 131 0.38 17.10 -5.70
N TRP A 132 1.19 17.82 -6.51
CA TRP A 132 1.44 17.44 -7.90
C TRP A 132 2.42 16.28 -7.98
N TYR A 133 2.14 15.34 -8.87
CA TYR A 133 2.97 14.20 -9.21
C TYR A 133 3.27 14.22 -10.69
N ASN A 134 4.34 13.56 -11.12
CA ASN A 134 4.77 13.52 -12.51
C ASN A 134 4.96 12.07 -12.97
N PHE A 135 4.67 11.84 -14.24
CA PHE A 135 5.07 10.63 -14.94
C PHE A 135 5.33 10.94 -16.42
N HIS A 136 5.93 10.01 -17.13
CA HIS A 136 6.08 10.11 -18.57
C HIS A 136 5.65 8.82 -19.25
N THR A 137 5.24 8.96 -20.50
CA THR A 137 4.94 7.85 -21.40
C THR A 137 6.11 7.64 -22.35
N TYR A 138 6.36 6.39 -22.70
CA TYR A 138 7.50 6.04 -23.55
C TYR A 138 7.15 6.13 -25.04
N ASN A 139 8.20 6.28 -25.85
CA ASN A 139 8.09 6.10 -27.29
C ASN A 139 8.25 4.61 -27.61
N GLN A 140 7.17 3.96 -27.97
CA GLN A 140 7.10 2.52 -28.23
C GLN A 140 7.99 2.05 -29.39
N THR A 141 8.35 2.95 -30.30
CA THR A 141 9.13 2.57 -31.50
C THR A 141 10.64 2.63 -31.32
N THR A 142 11.12 3.28 -30.27
CA THR A 142 12.55 3.57 -30.11
C THR A 142 13.20 2.94 -28.89
N ARG A 143 12.43 2.22 -28.05
CA ARG A 143 12.93 1.70 -26.80
C ARG A 143 12.66 0.22 -26.61
N ASN A 144 13.72 -0.55 -26.37
CA ASN A 144 13.69 -2.00 -26.17
C ASN A 144 14.19 -2.43 -24.78
N ASP A 145 14.49 -1.48 -23.88
CA ASP A 145 15.01 -1.75 -22.55
C ASP A 145 14.15 -1.08 -21.47
N TYR A 146 13.96 -1.79 -20.38
CA TYR A 146 13.26 -1.30 -19.18
C TYR A 146 14.13 -1.53 -17.95
N SER A 147 14.04 -0.60 -17.00
CA SER A 147 14.64 -0.78 -15.69
C SER A 147 13.55 -0.74 -14.62
N PHE A 148 13.45 -1.78 -13.83
CA PHE A 148 12.47 -1.84 -12.73
C PHE A 148 13.08 -2.48 -11.49
N ILE A 149 12.50 -2.20 -10.34
CA ILE A 149 12.83 -2.84 -9.08
C ILE A 149 11.73 -3.83 -8.75
N TYR A 150 12.10 -5.09 -8.55
CA TYR A 150 11.21 -6.11 -8.01
C TYR A 150 11.37 -6.14 -6.49
N VAL A 151 10.24 -6.10 -5.79
CA VAL A 151 10.19 -6.16 -4.33
C VAL A 151 9.14 -7.17 -3.90
N GLY A 152 9.54 -8.13 -3.09
CA GLY A 152 8.64 -9.06 -2.45
C GLY A 152 8.60 -8.83 -0.95
N ASP A 153 7.53 -9.25 -0.29
CA ASP A 153 7.40 -9.27 1.17
C ASP A 153 7.69 -7.90 1.82
N VAL A 154 7.03 -6.87 1.31
CA VAL A 154 7.21 -5.46 1.76
C VAL A 154 6.37 -5.11 2.98
N GLN A 155 5.60 -6.05 3.49
CA GLN A 155 4.75 -5.84 4.66
C GLN A 155 5.58 -5.27 5.82
N ASP A 156 5.07 -4.19 6.39
CA ASP A 156 5.75 -3.49 7.49
C ASP A 156 4.72 -2.70 8.30
N THR A 157 5.12 -2.28 9.48
CA THR A 157 4.32 -1.38 10.29
C THR A 157 4.22 0.01 9.67
N ILE A 158 3.19 0.77 10.04
CA ILE A 158 3.06 2.18 9.64
C ILE A 158 4.35 2.92 10.07
N ASN A 159 4.97 3.62 9.11
CA ASN A 159 6.28 4.28 9.28
C ASN A 159 7.46 3.32 9.54
N GLY A 160 7.34 2.07 9.18
CA GLY A 160 8.42 1.10 9.22
C GLY A 160 9.53 1.36 8.21
N LYS A 161 10.47 0.46 8.12
CA LYS A 161 11.68 0.61 7.29
C LYS A 161 11.46 0.44 5.79
N ALA A 162 10.36 -0.22 5.37
CA ALA A 162 10.08 -0.48 3.96
C ALA A 162 10.11 0.79 3.11
N ASN A 163 9.50 1.88 3.58
CA ASN A 163 9.53 3.17 2.88
C ASN A 163 10.96 3.74 2.73
N GLN A 164 11.80 3.56 3.74
CA GLN A 164 13.21 3.96 3.67
C GLN A 164 13.95 3.13 2.63
N TYR A 165 13.81 1.80 2.65
CA TYR A 165 14.48 0.90 1.70
C TYR A 165 14.05 1.15 0.25
N LEU A 166 12.77 1.40 0.01
CA LEU A 166 12.29 1.76 -1.32
C LEU A 166 12.90 3.07 -1.83
N LYS A 167 13.07 4.07 -0.97
CA LYS A 167 13.75 5.33 -1.31
C LYS A 167 15.23 5.13 -1.58
N GLU A 168 15.92 4.36 -0.76
CA GLU A 168 17.34 4.03 -0.94
C GLU A 168 17.56 3.25 -2.24
N ALA A 169 16.67 2.29 -2.56
CA ALA A 169 16.72 1.55 -3.82
C ALA A 169 16.56 2.47 -5.04
N LEU A 170 15.62 3.43 -5.00
CA LEU A 170 15.47 4.43 -6.06
C LEU A 170 16.70 5.34 -6.18
N GLN A 171 17.31 5.73 -5.07
CA GLN A 171 18.54 6.56 -5.10
C GLN A 171 19.72 5.78 -5.69
N ALA A 172 19.84 4.50 -5.36
CA ALA A 172 20.89 3.62 -5.92
C ALA A 172 20.67 3.29 -7.40
N HIS A 173 19.42 3.27 -7.84
CA HIS A 173 19.00 2.93 -9.21
C HIS A 173 18.12 4.01 -9.84
N PRO A 174 18.67 5.20 -10.15
CA PRO A 174 17.90 6.36 -10.60
C PRO A 174 17.24 6.19 -11.97
N LYS A 175 17.61 5.16 -12.72
CA LYS A 175 16.97 4.81 -14.00
C LYS A 175 15.75 3.91 -13.85
N THR A 176 15.39 3.56 -12.63
CA THR A 176 14.19 2.75 -12.36
C THR A 176 12.93 3.48 -12.80
N GLU A 177 12.11 2.80 -13.57
CA GLU A 177 10.91 3.36 -14.17
C GLU A 177 9.64 2.99 -13.40
N PHE A 178 9.63 1.80 -12.80
CA PHE A 178 8.51 1.30 -12.01
C PHE A 178 8.95 0.25 -11.01
N PHE A 179 8.08 -0.02 -10.06
CA PHE A 179 8.21 -1.14 -9.14
C PHE A 179 7.28 -2.28 -9.55
N VAL A 180 7.76 -3.51 -9.36
CA VAL A 180 6.95 -4.73 -9.40
C VAL A 180 6.91 -5.31 -8.00
N PHE A 181 5.72 -5.42 -7.44
CA PHE A 181 5.53 -6.00 -6.12
C PHE A 181 5.10 -7.46 -6.26
N GLY A 182 5.88 -8.35 -5.66
CA GLY A 182 5.74 -9.81 -5.79
C GLY A 182 4.85 -10.47 -4.73
N GLY A 183 4.11 -9.69 -3.97
CA GLY A 183 3.22 -10.18 -2.91
C GLY A 183 3.53 -9.56 -1.56
N ASP A 184 2.72 -9.92 -0.58
CA ASP A 184 2.80 -9.48 0.82
C ASP A 184 3.05 -7.96 0.96
N LEU A 185 2.18 -7.18 0.29
CA LEU A 185 2.23 -5.71 0.33
C LEU A 185 1.82 -5.15 1.68
N THR A 186 1.02 -5.89 2.41
CA THR A 186 0.49 -5.50 3.71
C THR A 186 0.41 -6.71 4.62
N GLU A 187 0.76 -6.53 5.87
CA GLU A 187 0.65 -7.56 6.90
C GLU A 187 -0.81 -7.94 7.19
N ARG A 188 -1.74 -7.02 6.90
CA ARG A 188 -3.17 -7.16 7.21
C ARG A 188 -4.03 -6.72 6.04
N PRO A 189 -4.26 -7.58 5.05
CA PRO A 189 -4.96 -7.22 3.83
C PRO A 189 -6.45 -6.90 4.02
N MET A 190 -7.00 -7.20 5.21
CA MET A 190 -8.40 -6.92 5.55
C MET A 190 -8.59 -5.60 6.31
N ASP A 191 -7.52 -4.84 6.52
CA ASP A 191 -7.52 -3.57 7.25
C ASP A 191 -7.46 -2.35 6.32
#